data_0a4ed8c6842a9a32107f2a02883090f3
#
_entry.id   0a4ed8c6842a9a32107f2a02883090f3
#
_cell.length_a   1.000
_cell.length_b   1.000
_cell.length_c   1.000
_cell.angle_alpha   90.00
_cell.angle_beta   90.00
_cell.angle_gamma   90.00
#
_symmetry.space_group_name_H-M   'P 1'
#
loop_
_entity.id
_entity.type
_entity.pdbx_description
1 polymer ?
#
loop_
_entity_poly.entity_id
_entity_poly.type
_entity_poly.pdbx_seq_one_letter_code
_entity_poly.pdbx_strand_id
1 'polypeptide(L)'
;QFIPIFMSAEVKEAPSTQLSSDMFDYSVGRELDANYALIQEALNTFEAFCGEKLPALDLSITGKLERDGVKFGIGSSGSVVVLTLKALAAALQKDLSKDILFKLASYTLLKQGDNGSMGDLACIVYEDLISYRSFDRAKIAELIDQITLSELLEKDWGYRISPVVPVLK
;
A
#
# COMPACT_ATOMS: atom_id res chain seq x y z
N GLN A 1 24.84 -3.86 0.71
CA GLN A 1 24.70 -4.31 -0.67
C GLN A 1 23.25 -4.27 -1.10
N PHE A 2 22.98 -3.61 -2.21
CA PHE A 2 21.62 -3.45 -2.73
C PHE A 2 21.21 -4.69 -3.51
N ILE A 3 20.08 -5.29 -3.11
CA ILE A 3 19.48 -6.40 -3.83
C ILE A 3 18.17 -5.89 -4.42
N PRO A 4 18.06 -5.84 -5.75
CA PRO A 4 16.80 -5.39 -6.34
C PRO A 4 15.69 -6.39 -6.04
N ILE A 5 14.61 -5.87 -5.51
CA ILE A 5 13.41 -6.66 -5.21
C ILE A 5 12.34 -6.27 -6.20
N PHE A 6 11.85 -7.26 -6.93
CA PHE A 6 10.80 -7.03 -7.92
C PHE A 6 9.49 -7.59 -7.40
N MET A 7 8.51 -6.72 -7.27
CA MET A 7 7.15 -7.11 -6.98
C MET A 7 6.28 -6.64 -8.13
N SER A 8 5.32 -7.44 -8.49
CA SER A 8 4.34 -7.07 -9.50
C SER A 8 2.94 -7.47 -9.07
N ALA A 9 1.96 -6.77 -9.59
CA ALA A 9 0.57 -7.10 -9.35
C ALA A 9 -0.16 -7.10 -10.68
N GLU A 10 -1.10 -8.01 -10.82
CA GLU A 10 -1.93 -8.12 -11.99
C GLU A 10 -3.39 -8.14 -11.55
N VAL A 11 -4.22 -7.30 -12.19
CA VAL A 11 -5.64 -7.21 -11.88
C VAL A 11 -6.42 -7.56 -13.14
N LYS A 12 -7.37 -8.48 -13.02
CA LYS A 12 -8.25 -8.90 -14.11
C LYS A 12 -9.69 -8.85 -13.64
N GLU A 13 -10.61 -8.66 -14.59
CA GLU A 13 -12.01 -8.82 -14.28
C GLU A 13 -12.30 -10.28 -13.95
N ALA A 14 -13.22 -10.49 -13.01
CA ALA A 14 -13.57 -11.84 -12.57
C ALA A 14 -15.02 -11.87 -12.11
N PRO A 15 -15.64 -13.06 -12.12
CA PRO A 15 -17.03 -13.18 -11.63
C PRO A 15 -17.15 -12.98 -10.12
N SER A 16 -16.07 -13.19 -9.39
CA SER A 16 -16.02 -12.90 -7.95
C SER A 16 -14.61 -12.46 -7.58
N THR A 17 -14.50 -11.66 -6.52
CA THR A 17 -13.19 -11.18 -6.09
C THR A 17 -12.34 -12.33 -5.56
N GLN A 18 -11.12 -12.41 -6.08
CA GLN A 18 -10.15 -13.41 -5.67
C GLN A 18 -8.79 -12.77 -5.52
N LEU A 19 -8.15 -13.03 -4.40
CA LEU A 19 -6.82 -12.51 -4.10
C LEU A 19 -5.86 -13.67 -4.02
N SER A 20 -4.73 -13.56 -4.69
CA SER A 20 -3.70 -14.59 -4.66
C SER A 20 -2.32 -13.96 -4.56
N SER A 21 -1.38 -14.73 -4.04
CA SER A 21 0.01 -14.30 -3.90
C SER A 21 0.89 -15.53 -4.00
N ASP A 22 2.04 -15.38 -4.61
CA ASP A 22 3.02 -16.47 -4.66
C ASP A 22 3.68 -16.73 -3.30
N MET A 23 3.39 -15.90 -2.30
CA MET A 23 3.84 -16.13 -0.92
C MET A 23 2.99 -17.19 -0.21
N PHE A 24 1.82 -17.51 -0.74
CA PHE A 24 0.88 -18.45 -0.13
C PHE A 24 0.41 -19.45 -1.16
N ASP A 25 0.03 -20.63 -0.71
CA ASP A 25 -0.43 -21.72 -1.58
C ASP A 25 -1.95 -21.78 -1.73
N TYR A 26 -2.64 -20.70 -1.38
CA TYR A 26 -4.09 -20.62 -1.49
C TYR A 26 -4.51 -19.20 -1.84
N SER A 27 -5.73 -19.03 -2.30
CA SER A 27 -6.31 -17.74 -2.59
C SER A 27 -7.53 -17.50 -1.71
N VAL A 28 -7.91 -16.23 -1.58
CA VAL A 28 -9.04 -15.83 -0.72
C VAL A 28 -9.92 -14.81 -1.44
N GLY A 29 -11.12 -14.60 -0.91
CA GLY A 29 -12.00 -13.53 -1.37
C GLY A 29 -11.91 -12.33 -0.44
N ARG A 30 -13.07 -11.69 -0.21
CA ARG A 30 -13.15 -10.52 0.67
C ARG A 30 -13.30 -10.89 2.15
N GLU A 31 -13.52 -12.15 2.46
CA GLU A 31 -13.62 -12.61 3.84
C GLU A 31 -12.25 -12.51 4.49
N LEU A 32 -12.21 -12.00 5.72
CA LEU A 32 -10.96 -11.70 6.41
C LEU A 32 -10.07 -12.94 6.55
N ASP A 33 -8.84 -12.81 6.11
CA ASP A 33 -7.81 -13.83 6.25
C ASP A 33 -6.54 -13.17 6.76
N ALA A 34 -5.96 -13.73 7.82
CA ALA A 34 -4.81 -13.13 8.48
C ALA A 34 -3.61 -12.92 7.56
N ASN A 35 -3.37 -13.86 6.63
CA ASN A 35 -2.24 -13.77 5.71
C ASN A 35 -2.47 -12.75 4.59
N TYR A 36 -3.71 -12.51 4.23
CA TYR A 36 -4.08 -11.56 3.18
C TYR A 36 -4.61 -10.24 3.73
N ALA A 37 -4.55 -10.05 5.05
CA ALA A 37 -5.19 -8.90 5.71
C ALA A 37 -4.74 -7.55 5.14
N LEU A 38 -3.46 -7.39 4.84
CA LEU A 38 -2.95 -6.13 4.27
C LEU A 38 -3.54 -5.84 2.90
N ILE A 39 -3.61 -6.85 2.04
CA ILE A 39 -4.18 -6.71 0.71
C ILE A 39 -5.67 -6.41 0.83
N GLN A 40 -6.37 -7.13 1.69
CA GLN A 40 -7.80 -6.94 1.93
C GLN A 40 -8.09 -5.55 2.47
N GLU A 41 -7.27 -5.07 3.40
CA GLU A 41 -7.45 -3.72 3.95
C GLU A 41 -7.16 -2.65 2.89
N ALA A 42 -6.19 -2.87 2.04
CA ALA A 42 -5.91 -1.96 0.93
C ALA A 42 -7.11 -1.87 -0.03
N LEU A 43 -7.75 -3.00 -0.31
CA LEU A 43 -8.98 -3.02 -1.11
C LEU A 43 -10.08 -2.20 -0.44
N ASN A 44 -10.26 -2.39 0.86
CA ASN A 44 -11.26 -1.64 1.61
C ASN A 44 -10.97 -0.14 1.61
N THR A 45 -9.71 0.24 1.77
CA THR A 45 -9.28 1.63 1.73
C THR A 45 -9.56 2.24 0.35
N PHE A 46 -9.22 1.52 -0.71
CA PHE A 46 -9.44 2.02 -2.07
C PHE A 46 -10.92 2.16 -2.39
N GLU A 47 -11.72 1.21 -1.93
CA GLU A 47 -13.18 1.25 -2.08
C GLU A 47 -13.75 2.50 -1.38
N ALA A 48 -13.31 2.78 -0.17
CA ALA A 48 -13.72 3.98 0.56
C ALA A 48 -13.26 5.26 -0.15
N PHE A 49 -12.06 5.24 -0.72
CA PHE A 49 -11.53 6.38 -1.47
C PHE A 49 -12.38 6.67 -2.71
N CYS A 50 -12.78 5.63 -3.44
CA CYS A 50 -13.61 5.78 -4.63
C CYS A 50 -15.04 6.19 -4.30
N GLY A 51 -15.49 5.91 -3.08
CA GLY A 51 -16.86 6.20 -2.66
C GLY A 51 -17.90 5.27 -3.26
N GLU A 52 -17.47 4.17 -3.87
CA GLU A 52 -18.37 3.19 -4.46
C GLU A 52 -17.75 1.80 -4.34
N LYS A 53 -18.61 0.79 -4.43
CA LYS A 53 -18.17 -0.60 -4.30
C LYS A 53 -17.28 -1.00 -5.48
N LEU A 54 -16.19 -1.67 -5.20
CA LEU A 54 -15.30 -2.16 -6.24
C LEU A 54 -15.95 -3.31 -7.01
N PRO A 55 -15.72 -3.38 -8.33
CA PRO A 55 -16.18 -4.53 -9.10
C PRO A 55 -15.45 -5.80 -8.66
N ALA A 56 -16.02 -6.95 -8.99
CA ALA A 56 -15.34 -8.21 -8.74
C ALA A 56 -14.09 -8.29 -9.60
N LEU A 57 -12.98 -8.68 -8.99
CA LEU A 57 -11.70 -8.71 -9.68
C LEU A 57 -10.80 -9.82 -9.13
N ASP A 58 -9.86 -10.24 -9.97
CA ASP A 58 -8.81 -11.19 -9.59
C ASP A 58 -7.51 -10.40 -9.48
N LEU A 59 -6.99 -10.33 -8.27
CA LEU A 59 -5.73 -9.63 -7.98
C LEU A 59 -4.67 -10.66 -7.61
N SER A 60 -3.59 -10.68 -8.38
CA SER A 60 -2.45 -11.56 -8.12
C SER A 60 -1.22 -10.73 -7.80
N ILE A 61 -0.56 -11.05 -6.71
CA ILE A 61 0.68 -10.39 -6.32
C ILE A 61 1.82 -11.38 -6.40
N THR A 62 2.85 -11.01 -7.14
CA THR A 62 4.04 -11.82 -7.33
C THR A 62 5.23 -11.06 -6.75
N GLY A 63 5.90 -11.63 -5.80
CA GLY A 63 7.01 -10.94 -5.18
C GLY A 63 7.94 -11.85 -4.40
N LYS A 64 7.74 -13.15 -4.55
CA LYS A 64 8.58 -14.11 -3.85
C LYS A 64 9.95 -14.19 -4.52
N LEU A 65 10.97 -13.94 -3.75
CA LEU A 65 12.34 -14.06 -4.24
C LEU A 65 12.93 -15.37 -3.76
N GLU A 66 13.51 -16.11 -4.68
CA GLU A 66 14.25 -17.32 -4.35
C GLU A 66 15.66 -17.18 -4.90
N ARG A 67 16.64 -17.35 -4.03
CA ARG A 67 18.04 -17.27 -4.42
C ARG A 67 18.79 -18.40 -3.72
N ASP A 68 19.49 -19.21 -4.51
CA ASP A 68 20.29 -20.33 -3.98
C ASP A 68 19.49 -21.28 -3.08
N GLY A 69 18.22 -21.50 -3.45
CA GLY A 69 17.35 -22.37 -2.68
C GLY A 69 16.79 -21.75 -1.41
N VAL A 70 17.16 -20.52 -1.12
CA VAL A 70 16.66 -19.80 0.05
C VAL A 70 15.57 -18.83 -0.39
N LYS A 71 14.40 -18.92 0.25
CA LYS A 71 13.28 -18.03 -0.03
C LYS A 71 13.38 -16.83 0.89
N PHE A 72 13.38 -15.66 0.29
CA PHE A 72 13.37 -14.40 1.03
C PHE A 72 11.95 -13.85 1.06
N GLY A 73 11.51 -13.45 2.23
CA GLY A 73 10.31 -12.66 2.35
C GLY A 73 10.55 -11.32 1.67
N ILE A 74 9.67 -10.95 0.77
CA ILE A 74 9.88 -9.76 -0.01
C ILE A 74 8.93 -8.69 0.40
N GLY A 75 9.52 -7.55 0.51
CA GLY A 75 8.76 -6.36 0.69
C GLY A 75 8.27 -6.18 2.09
N SER A 76 8.41 -4.97 2.51
CA SER A 76 7.77 -4.51 3.72
C SER A 76 6.26 -4.53 3.51
N SER A 77 5.53 -4.44 4.60
CA SER A 77 4.07 -4.25 4.55
C SER A 77 3.72 -3.07 3.65
N GLY A 78 4.54 -2.02 3.68
CA GLY A 78 4.33 -0.85 2.84
C GLY A 78 4.38 -1.16 1.35
N SER A 79 5.33 -2.00 0.93
CA SER A 79 5.46 -2.37 -0.48
C SER A 79 4.21 -3.08 -0.99
N VAL A 80 3.68 -4.01 -0.21
CA VAL A 80 2.46 -4.76 -0.56
C VAL A 80 1.27 -3.81 -0.69
N VAL A 81 1.11 -2.92 0.28
CA VAL A 81 -0.02 -1.97 0.28
C VAL A 81 0.08 -1.01 -0.90
N VAL A 82 1.24 -0.41 -1.12
CA VAL A 82 1.43 0.53 -2.24
C VAL A 82 1.18 -0.16 -3.56
N LEU A 83 1.73 -1.34 -3.75
CA LEU A 83 1.56 -2.10 -5.00
C LEU A 83 0.08 -2.40 -5.25
N THR A 84 -0.64 -2.84 -4.22
CA THR A 84 -2.07 -3.13 -4.33
C THR A 84 -2.85 -1.88 -4.73
N LEU A 85 -2.59 -0.76 -4.07
CA LEU A 85 -3.29 0.50 -4.37
C LEU A 85 -2.98 0.97 -5.80
N LYS A 86 -1.72 0.90 -6.22
CA LYS A 86 -1.34 1.29 -7.59
C LYS A 86 -1.98 0.39 -8.64
N ALA A 87 -2.03 -0.91 -8.39
CA ALA A 87 -2.63 -1.86 -9.32
C ALA A 87 -4.14 -1.61 -9.46
N LEU A 88 -4.83 -1.36 -8.35
CA LEU A 88 -6.26 -1.04 -8.38
C LEU A 88 -6.51 0.28 -9.11
N ALA A 89 -5.70 1.29 -8.86
CA ALA A 89 -5.84 2.58 -9.53
C ALA A 89 -5.66 2.44 -11.03
N ALA A 90 -4.66 1.67 -11.46
CA ALA A 90 -4.42 1.43 -12.88
C ALA A 90 -5.57 0.67 -13.52
N ALA A 91 -6.05 -0.38 -12.86
CA ALA A 91 -7.14 -1.21 -13.39
C ALA A 91 -8.45 -0.45 -13.50
N LEU A 92 -8.72 0.45 -12.57
CA LEU A 92 -9.97 1.21 -12.52
C LEU A 92 -9.82 2.60 -13.11
N GLN A 93 -8.68 2.89 -13.73
CA GLN A 93 -8.39 4.17 -14.39
C GLN A 93 -8.58 5.37 -13.47
N LYS A 94 -8.09 5.25 -12.25
CA LYS A 94 -8.07 6.33 -11.26
C LYS A 94 -6.65 6.89 -11.15
N ASP A 95 -6.54 8.20 -11.07
CA ASP A 95 -5.25 8.85 -10.87
C ASP A 95 -5.01 9.04 -9.38
N LEU A 96 -3.82 8.61 -8.95
CA LEU A 96 -3.38 8.84 -7.57
C LEU A 96 -2.12 9.70 -7.60
N SER A 97 -2.20 10.88 -6.97
CA SER A 97 -0.99 11.64 -6.72
C SER A 97 -0.15 10.90 -5.68
N LYS A 98 1.14 11.19 -5.65
CA LYS A 98 2.01 10.56 -4.67
C LYS A 98 1.58 10.88 -3.24
N ASP A 99 1.11 12.11 -3.02
CA ASP A 99 0.61 12.52 -1.71
C ASP A 99 -0.61 11.70 -1.28
N ILE A 100 -1.58 11.54 -2.18
CA ILE A 100 -2.77 10.73 -1.89
C ILE A 100 -2.40 9.27 -1.71
N LEU A 101 -1.52 8.75 -2.55
CA LEU A 101 -1.06 7.36 -2.43
C LEU A 101 -0.38 7.13 -1.07
N PHE A 102 0.46 8.07 -0.65
CA PHE A 102 1.11 7.99 0.66
C PHE A 102 0.08 7.99 1.80
N LYS A 103 -0.91 8.86 1.73
CA LYS A 103 -1.96 8.94 2.75
C LYS A 103 -2.81 7.66 2.78
N LEU A 104 -3.21 7.15 1.62
CA LEU A 104 -4.00 5.91 1.54
C LEU A 104 -3.22 4.72 2.10
N ALA A 105 -1.95 4.61 1.74
CA ALA A 105 -1.12 3.52 2.22
C ALA A 105 -0.87 3.63 3.73
N SER A 106 -0.59 4.83 4.23
CA SER A 106 -0.42 5.08 5.66
C SER A 106 -1.69 4.75 6.43
N TYR A 107 -2.83 5.17 5.91
CA TYR A 107 -4.15 4.87 6.49
C TYR A 107 -4.34 3.36 6.63
N THR A 108 -4.05 2.62 5.56
CA THR A 108 -4.18 1.17 5.54
C THR A 108 -3.30 0.52 6.62
N LEU A 109 -2.05 0.94 6.71
CA LEU A 109 -1.12 0.39 7.69
C LEU A 109 -1.52 0.74 9.12
N LEU A 110 -1.98 1.97 9.36
CA LEU A 110 -2.43 2.38 10.69
C LEU A 110 -3.64 1.56 11.13
N LYS A 111 -4.55 1.24 10.22
CA LYS A 111 -5.69 0.39 10.54
C LYS A 111 -5.26 -1.02 10.90
N GLN A 112 -4.13 -1.48 10.38
CA GLN A 112 -3.56 -2.77 10.73
C GLN A 112 -2.71 -2.72 12.01
N GLY A 113 -2.64 -1.57 12.65
CA GLY A 113 -1.91 -1.43 13.91
C GLY A 113 -0.41 -1.18 13.75
N ASP A 114 0.03 -0.78 12.57
CA ASP A 114 1.44 -0.50 12.31
C ASP A 114 1.90 0.71 13.12
N ASN A 115 3.02 0.58 13.81
CA ASN A 115 3.60 1.62 14.65
C ASN A 115 4.83 2.27 14.02
N GLY A 116 5.14 1.94 12.77
CA GLY A 116 6.32 2.49 12.10
C GLY A 116 6.17 3.97 11.76
N SER A 117 7.27 4.61 11.43
CA SER A 117 7.29 6.04 11.11
C SER A 117 6.73 6.37 9.74
N MET A 118 6.51 5.36 8.90
CA MET A 118 6.10 5.51 7.50
C MET A 118 7.22 6.06 6.61
N GLY A 119 8.47 6.10 7.10
CA GLY A 119 9.61 6.56 6.30
C GLY A 119 9.88 5.66 5.11
N ASP A 120 9.87 4.34 5.33
CA ASP A 120 10.04 3.38 4.24
C ASP A 120 8.92 3.52 3.22
N LEU A 121 7.71 3.73 3.70
CA LEU A 121 6.54 3.94 2.84
C LEU A 121 6.71 5.17 1.97
N ALA A 122 7.20 6.26 2.56
CA ALA A 122 7.45 7.50 1.81
C ALA A 122 8.47 7.27 0.69
N CYS A 123 9.55 6.53 0.97
CA CYS A 123 10.54 6.19 -0.04
C CYS A 123 9.94 5.35 -1.17
N ILE A 124 9.11 4.39 -0.84
CA ILE A 124 8.45 3.52 -1.82
C ILE A 124 7.52 4.35 -2.71
N VAL A 125 6.70 5.20 -2.11
CA VAL A 125 5.71 6.00 -2.84
C VAL A 125 6.39 7.00 -3.77
N TYR A 126 7.42 7.66 -3.29
CA TYR A 126 8.09 8.72 -4.06
C TYR A 126 9.18 8.19 -4.98
N GLU A 127 9.56 6.93 -4.82
CA GLU A 127 10.50 6.23 -5.70
C GLU A 127 11.83 6.96 -5.87
N ASP A 128 12.29 7.62 -4.80
CA ASP A 128 13.49 8.44 -4.86
C ASP A 128 14.11 8.55 -3.48
N LEU A 129 15.33 9.08 -3.46
CA LEU A 129 15.98 9.43 -2.20
C LEU A 129 15.35 10.71 -1.68
N ILE A 130 14.70 10.62 -0.52
CA ILE A 130 13.95 11.73 0.04
C ILE A 130 14.37 12.01 1.47
N SER A 131 14.16 13.24 1.89
CA SER A 131 14.18 13.64 3.28
C SER A 131 12.75 13.56 3.80
N TYR A 132 12.53 12.83 4.87
CA TYR A 132 11.20 12.58 5.38
C TYR A 132 11.09 12.99 6.84
N ARG A 133 10.06 13.75 7.15
CA ARG A 133 9.67 14.08 8.50
C ARG A 133 8.28 13.51 8.74
N SER A 134 8.17 12.68 9.77
CA SER A 134 6.93 11.96 10.06
C SER A 134 5.82 12.90 10.57
N PHE A 135 4.62 12.39 10.50
CA PHE A 135 3.43 13.03 11.06
C PHE A 135 3.12 12.41 12.44
N ASP A 136 2.18 13.01 13.15
CA ASP A 136 1.70 12.46 14.40
C ASP A 136 0.77 11.27 14.14
N ARG A 137 1.35 10.07 14.19
CA ARG A 137 0.63 8.83 13.86
C ARG A 137 -0.51 8.55 14.83
N ALA A 138 -0.30 8.85 16.11
CA ALA A 138 -1.34 8.63 17.12
C ALA A 138 -2.57 9.48 16.82
N LYS A 139 -2.36 10.74 16.44
CA LYS A 139 -3.44 11.67 16.10
C LYS A 139 -4.19 11.18 14.85
N ILE A 140 -3.48 10.78 13.83
CA ILE A 140 -4.11 10.30 12.59
C ILE A 140 -4.87 8.99 12.87
N ALA A 141 -4.28 8.07 13.62
CA ALA A 141 -4.95 6.83 13.99
C ALA A 141 -6.25 7.09 14.75
N GLU A 142 -6.26 8.08 15.63
CA GLU A 142 -7.45 8.49 16.35
C GLU A 142 -8.51 9.05 15.41
N LEU A 143 -8.10 9.88 14.44
CA LEU A 143 -9.02 10.49 13.48
C LEU A 143 -9.65 9.46 12.54
N ILE A 144 -8.97 8.34 12.28
CA ILE A 144 -9.51 7.27 11.43
C ILE A 144 -10.90 6.83 11.91
N ASP A 145 -11.09 6.79 13.23
CA ASP A 145 -12.36 6.35 13.82
C ASP A 145 -13.36 7.49 14.00
N GLN A 146 -12.96 8.73 13.76
CA GLN A 146 -13.79 9.91 14.03
C GLN A 146 -14.34 10.60 12.80
N ILE A 147 -13.61 10.55 11.69
CA ILE A 147 -13.99 11.24 10.45
C ILE A 147 -13.90 10.29 9.27
N THR A 148 -14.51 10.69 8.15
CA THR A 148 -14.46 9.89 6.93
C THR A 148 -13.07 9.93 6.30
N LEU A 149 -12.80 8.95 5.45
CA LEU A 149 -11.53 8.93 4.70
C LEU A 149 -11.38 10.17 3.83
N SER A 150 -12.46 10.61 3.17
CA SER A 150 -12.42 11.81 2.34
C SER A 150 -12.00 13.04 3.14
N GLU A 151 -12.56 13.20 4.33
CA GLU A 151 -12.21 14.31 5.22
C GLU A 151 -10.77 14.21 5.68
N LEU A 152 -10.32 12.99 6.00
CA LEU A 152 -8.96 12.76 6.46
C LEU A 152 -7.94 13.08 5.37
N LEU A 153 -8.23 12.71 4.12
CA LEU A 153 -7.32 12.98 3.01
C LEU A 153 -7.16 14.48 2.72
N GLU A 154 -8.16 15.27 3.05
CA GLU A 154 -8.10 16.72 2.85
C GLU A 154 -7.32 17.45 3.94
N LYS A 155 -7.07 16.79 5.07
CA LYS A 155 -6.32 17.41 6.17
C LYS A 155 -4.83 17.41 5.90
N ASP A 156 -4.15 18.41 6.47
CA ASP A 156 -2.69 18.44 6.50
C ASP A 156 -2.25 17.55 7.66
N TRP A 157 -1.52 16.48 7.34
CA TRP A 157 -1.05 15.54 8.37
C TRP A 157 0.22 16.02 9.06
N GLY A 158 0.88 17.04 8.49
CA GLY A 158 2.08 17.60 9.09
C GLY A 158 3.38 16.91 8.71
N TYR A 159 3.35 15.89 7.85
CA TYR A 159 4.58 15.29 7.36
C TYR A 159 5.24 16.18 6.32
N ARG A 160 6.54 15.97 6.12
CA ARG A 160 7.28 16.67 5.08
C ARG A 160 8.13 15.68 4.31
N ILE A 161 8.03 15.73 3.01
CA ILE A 161 8.78 14.89 2.10
C ILE A 161 9.45 15.80 1.09
N SER A 162 10.77 15.76 1.04
CA SER A 162 11.55 16.59 0.12
C SER A 162 12.58 15.73 -0.59
N PRO A 163 12.77 15.94 -1.89
CA PRO A 163 13.82 15.21 -2.58
C PRO A 163 15.19 15.63 -2.06
N VAL A 164 16.07 14.64 -1.93
CA VAL A 164 17.47 14.91 -1.60
C VAL A 164 18.23 15.05 -2.93
N VAL A 165 18.76 16.24 -3.17
CA VAL A 165 19.53 16.50 -4.36
C VAL A 165 21.00 16.21 -4.04
N PRO A 166 21.58 15.16 -4.62
CA PRO A 166 22.98 14.90 -4.37
C PRO A 166 23.85 16.01 -4.96
N VAL A 167 24.80 16.45 -4.17
CA VAL A 167 25.77 17.43 -4.65
C VAL A 167 26.95 16.68 -5.23
N LEU A 168 27.05 16.70 -6.54
CA LEU A 168 28.16 16.10 -7.24
C LEU A 168 29.27 17.11 -7.37
N LYS A 169 30.43 16.70 -6.99
CA LYS A 169 31.62 17.51 -7.15
C LYS A 169 32.60 16.83 -8.06
#